data_ed3c8340a340da9c87803e5d4e134e71
#
_entry.id   ed3c8340a340da9c87803e5d4e134e71
#
_cell.length_a   1.000
_cell.length_b   1.000
_cell.length_c   1.000
_cell.angle_alpha   90.00
_cell.angle_beta   90.00
_cell.angle_gamma   90.00
#
_symmetry.space_group_name_H-M   'P 1'
#
loop_
_entity.id
_entity.type
_entity.pdbx_description
1 polymer ?
#
loop_
_entity_poly.entity_id
_entity_poly.type
_entity_poly.pdbx_seq_one_letter_code
_entity_poly.pdbx_strand_id
1 'polypeptide(L)'
;MKGHIKTLFMLLLATLVTGCAVEPRKKVPGNFIAGQVKFHKVCANCHGPDAMGGNKAPKLIQKKFISLNFSDQSIARIIIDGSSSGAMPSQKRKVSEKEINEIIKYLRYSQKEAGLT
;
A
#
# COMPACT_ATOMS: atom_id res chain seq x y z
N MET A 1 7.76 38.47 43.67
CA MET A 1 6.84 38.33 42.56
C MET A 1 7.57 38.43 41.21
N LYS A 2 8.53 37.61 40.98
CA LYS A 2 9.21 37.52 39.65
C LYS A 2 9.61 36.07 39.41
N GLY A 3 8.71 35.24 38.85
CA GLY A 3 9.06 33.86 38.65
C GLY A 3 8.07 32.97 37.91
N HIS A 4 6.96 33.47 37.44
CA HIS A 4 5.93 32.58 36.86
C HIS A 4 5.67 32.76 35.36
N ILE A 5 6.48 33.54 34.66
CA ILE A 5 6.28 33.77 33.20
C ILE A 5 7.24 32.95 32.32
N LYS A 6 8.21 32.25 32.91
CA LYS A 6 9.19 31.49 32.14
C LYS A 6 8.83 30.02 31.88
N THR A 7 7.76 29.49 32.42
CA THR A 7 7.37 28.10 32.32
C THR A 7 6.26 27.81 31.29
N LEU A 8 5.74 28.83 30.62
CA LEU A 8 4.60 28.65 29.69
C LEU A 8 4.99 28.66 28.22
N PHE A 9 6.28 28.65 27.89
CA PHE A 9 6.71 28.74 26.48
C PHE A 9 7.42 27.48 25.94
N MET A 10 7.38 26.37 26.69
CA MET A 10 8.07 25.14 26.33
C MET A 10 7.13 23.97 25.98
N LEU A 11 5.89 24.27 25.58
CA LEU A 11 4.89 23.24 25.31
C LEU A 11 4.18 23.48 23.98
N LEU A 12 4.91 23.69 22.91
CA LEU A 12 4.28 23.63 21.57
C LEU A 12 5.33 23.42 20.47
N LEU A 13 6.01 22.31 20.52
CA LEU A 13 6.70 21.80 19.32
C LEU A 13 6.44 20.30 19.18
N ALA A 14 5.16 19.91 19.20
CA ALA A 14 4.76 18.64 18.60
C ALA A 14 4.82 18.85 17.09
N THR A 15 5.99 18.65 16.51
CA THR A 15 6.14 18.55 15.07
C THR A 15 5.30 17.37 14.60
N LEU A 16 4.17 17.65 14.01
CA LEU A 16 3.40 16.72 13.20
C LEU A 16 4.29 16.29 12.04
N VAL A 17 5.00 15.19 12.22
CA VAL A 17 5.62 14.47 11.11
C VAL A 17 4.47 13.78 10.37
N THR A 18 3.76 14.52 9.55
CA THR A 18 2.86 13.96 8.55
C THR A 18 3.75 13.33 7.48
N GLY A 19 4.10 12.05 7.67
CA GLY A 19 4.69 11.27 6.61
C GLY A 19 3.76 11.34 5.38
N CYS A 20 4.31 11.59 4.19
CA CYS A 20 3.56 11.54 2.93
C CYS A 20 3.15 10.10 2.65
N ALA A 21 2.10 9.61 3.32
CA ALA A 21 1.46 8.34 2.99
C ALA A 21 0.60 8.54 1.74
N VAL A 22 0.66 7.55 0.83
CA VAL A 22 -0.23 7.52 -0.33
C VAL A 22 -1.61 7.06 0.14
N GLU A 23 -2.60 7.93 0.02
CA GLU A 23 -3.95 7.66 0.48
C GLU A 23 -4.80 6.99 -0.62
N PRO A 24 -5.68 6.05 -0.26
CA PRO A 24 -6.63 5.47 -1.19
C PRO A 24 -7.67 6.51 -1.63
N ARG A 25 -8.03 6.48 -2.91
CA ARG A 25 -9.10 7.31 -3.49
C ARG A 25 -10.45 6.61 -3.49
N LYS A 26 -10.45 5.28 -3.46
CA LYS A 26 -11.66 4.44 -3.49
C LYS A 26 -11.92 3.83 -2.12
N LYS A 27 -13.19 3.75 -1.75
CA LYS A 27 -13.64 2.99 -0.56
C LYS A 27 -13.82 1.53 -0.94
N VAL A 28 -13.51 0.64 0.00
CA VAL A 28 -13.73 -0.81 -0.13
C VAL A 28 -14.57 -1.33 1.02
N PRO A 29 -15.29 -2.46 0.86
CA PRO A 29 -15.97 -3.13 1.96
C PRO A 29 -15.01 -3.57 3.06
N GLY A 30 -15.51 -3.73 4.29
CA GLY A 30 -14.71 -3.97 5.50
C GLY A 30 -13.71 -5.12 5.41
N ASN A 31 -14.08 -6.21 4.72
CA ASN A 31 -13.21 -7.37 4.55
C ASN A 31 -12.00 -7.14 3.61
N PHE A 32 -11.93 -6.00 2.93
CA PHE A 32 -10.79 -5.62 2.08
C PHE A 32 -9.97 -4.44 2.63
N ILE A 33 -10.41 -3.83 3.72
CA ILE A 33 -9.74 -2.65 4.31
C ILE A 33 -8.31 -2.99 4.75
N ALA A 34 -8.09 -4.14 5.38
CA ALA A 34 -6.75 -4.53 5.82
C ALA A 34 -5.76 -4.59 4.65
N GLY A 35 -6.17 -5.20 3.54
CA GLY A 35 -5.36 -5.25 2.31
C GLY A 35 -5.16 -3.87 1.68
N GLN A 36 -6.21 -3.05 1.62
CA GLN A 36 -6.11 -1.68 1.10
C GLN A 36 -5.13 -0.84 1.91
N VAL A 37 -5.23 -0.84 3.23
CA VAL A 37 -4.35 -0.08 4.12
C VAL A 37 -2.90 -0.54 3.95
N LYS A 38 -2.65 -1.86 3.93
CA LYS A 38 -1.29 -2.38 3.79
C LYS A 38 -0.71 -2.09 2.40
N PHE A 39 -1.51 -2.23 1.34
CA PHE A 39 -1.11 -1.88 -0.02
C PHE A 39 -0.67 -0.42 -0.11
N HIS A 40 -1.47 0.51 0.42
CA HIS A 40 -1.14 1.94 0.35
C HIS A 40 0.08 2.31 1.18
N LYS A 41 0.32 1.60 2.28
CA LYS A 41 1.51 1.80 3.11
C LYS A 41 2.81 1.32 2.44
N VAL A 42 2.77 0.22 1.69
CA VAL A 42 3.98 -0.47 1.20
C VAL A 42 4.14 -0.42 -0.31
N CYS A 43 3.05 -0.53 -1.07
CA CYS A 43 3.07 -0.76 -2.52
C CYS A 43 2.73 0.50 -3.33
N ALA A 44 1.84 1.33 -2.83
CA ALA A 44 1.27 2.43 -3.60
C ALA A 44 2.26 3.55 -3.92
N ASN A 45 3.37 3.67 -3.20
CA ASN A 45 4.42 4.65 -3.52
C ASN A 45 4.99 4.41 -4.94
N CYS A 46 5.01 3.17 -5.39
CA CYS A 46 5.42 2.79 -6.74
C CYS A 46 4.23 2.52 -7.66
N HIS A 47 3.25 1.72 -7.21
CA HIS A 47 2.10 1.28 -8.00
C HIS A 47 0.94 2.27 -8.06
N GLY A 48 1.05 3.40 -7.38
CA GLY A 48 0.02 4.44 -7.34
C GLY A 48 -1.15 4.13 -6.40
N PRO A 49 -1.95 5.15 -6.04
CA PRO A 49 -3.15 4.96 -5.26
C PRO A 49 -4.11 4.01 -5.99
N ASP A 50 -4.76 3.14 -5.23
CA ASP A 50 -5.70 2.13 -5.75
C ASP A 50 -5.10 1.20 -6.81
N ALA A 51 -3.78 1.01 -6.81
CA ALA A 51 -3.05 0.16 -7.76
C ALA A 51 -3.22 0.58 -9.23
N MET A 52 -3.52 1.85 -9.46
CA MET A 52 -3.79 2.38 -10.80
C MET A 52 -2.53 2.78 -11.59
N GLY A 53 -1.35 2.48 -11.04
CA GLY A 53 -0.07 2.80 -11.66
C GLY A 53 0.52 4.11 -11.18
N GLY A 54 1.83 4.22 -11.29
CA GLY A 54 2.63 5.39 -10.95
C GLY A 54 3.81 5.52 -11.91
N ASN A 55 4.68 6.48 -11.64
CA ASN A 55 5.86 6.70 -12.49
C ASN A 55 6.92 5.60 -12.38
N LYS A 56 6.86 4.80 -11.29
CA LYS A 56 7.89 3.79 -10.96
C LYS A 56 7.47 2.36 -11.24
N ALA A 57 6.16 2.08 -11.33
CA ALA A 57 5.63 0.74 -11.43
C ALA A 57 4.32 0.70 -12.22
N PRO A 58 3.98 -0.44 -12.83
CA PRO A 58 2.79 -0.55 -13.67
C PRO A 58 1.51 -0.52 -12.85
N LYS A 59 0.42 -0.17 -13.52
CA LYS A 59 -0.95 -0.37 -13.09
C LYS A 59 -1.21 -1.87 -12.87
N LEU A 60 -1.72 -2.24 -11.70
CA LEU A 60 -2.06 -3.63 -11.37
C LEU A 60 -3.52 -3.98 -11.70
N ILE A 61 -4.37 -2.98 -11.85
CA ILE A 61 -5.77 -3.14 -12.23
C ILE A 61 -5.87 -3.15 -13.76
N GLN A 62 -5.43 -4.25 -14.37
CA GLN A 62 -5.44 -4.49 -15.80
C GLN A 62 -5.46 -5.98 -16.14
N LYS A 63 -5.89 -6.33 -17.35
CA LYS A 63 -6.08 -7.74 -17.80
C LYS A 63 -4.82 -8.61 -17.63
N LYS A 64 -3.62 -8.06 -17.79
CA LYS A 64 -2.36 -8.78 -17.61
C LYS A 64 -2.23 -9.45 -16.25
N PHE A 65 -2.79 -8.83 -15.20
CA PHE A 65 -2.61 -9.25 -13.81
C PHE A 65 -3.85 -9.90 -13.18
N ILE A 66 -4.91 -10.18 -13.93
CA ILE A 66 -6.05 -10.94 -13.41
C ILE A 66 -5.66 -12.39 -13.12
N SER A 67 -6.45 -13.08 -12.30
CA SER A 67 -6.15 -14.44 -11.82
C SER A 67 -5.90 -15.46 -12.92
N LEU A 68 -6.56 -15.34 -14.06
CA LEU A 68 -6.37 -16.22 -15.23
C LEU A 68 -4.95 -16.10 -15.85
N ASN A 69 -4.38 -14.91 -15.82
CA ASN A 69 -3.09 -14.63 -16.45
C ASN A 69 -1.94 -14.57 -15.45
N PHE A 70 -2.25 -14.27 -14.19
CA PHE A 70 -1.27 -14.05 -13.14
C PHE A 70 -1.81 -14.53 -11.78
N SER A 71 -1.41 -15.71 -11.36
CA SER A 71 -1.96 -16.37 -10.17
C SER A 71 -1.64 -15.61 -8.88
N ASP A 72 -2.43 -15.84 -7.83
CA ASP A 72 -2.18 -15.31 -6.48
C ASP A 72 -0.82 -15.74 -5.96
N GLN A 73 -0.42 -16.97 -6.24
CA GLN A 73 0.90 -17.50 -5.88
C GLN A 73 2.04 -16.75 -6.58
N SER A 74 1.85 -16.36 -7.85
CA SER A 74 2.81 -15.54 -8.58
C SER A 74 2.95 -14.16 -7.99
N ILE A 75 1.83 -13.54 -7.58
CA ILE A 75 1.84 -12.25 -6.86
C ILE A 75 2.61 -12.39 -5.55
N ALA A 76 2.26 -13.38 -4.72
CA ALA A 76 2.92 -13.61 -3.44
C ALA A 76 4.44 -13.80 -3.60
N ARG A 77 4.86 -14.59 -4.58
CA ARG A 77 6.28 -14.83 -4.86
C ARG A 77 7.02 -13.53 -5.23
N ILE A 78 6.45 -12.70 -6.10
CA ILE A 78 7.08 -11.42 -6.48
C ILE A 78 7.16 -10.47 -5.30
N ILE A 79 6.16 -10.43 -4.44
CA ILE A 79 6.21 -9.62 -3.22
C ILE A 79 7.35 -10.09 -2.30
N ILE A 80 7.50 -11.38 -2.12
CA ILE A 80 8.52 -11.98 -1.25
C ILE A 80 9.92 -11.85 -1.84
N ASP A 81 10.09 -12.21 -3.09
CA ASP A 81 11.41 -12.36 -3.71
C ASP A 81 11.84 -11.14 -4.53
N GLY A 82 10.90 -10.28 -4.90
CA GLY A 82 11.11 -9.25 -5.90
C GLY A 82 10.89 -9.79 -7.33
N SER A 83 10.91 -8.90 -8.32
CA SER A 83 10.81 -9.29 -9.72
C SER A 83 12.16 -9.83 -10.24
N SER A 84 12.11 -10.69 -11.26
CA SER A 84 13.30 -11.26 -11.89
C SER A 84 14.23 -10.21 -12.50
N SER A 85 13.68 -9.09 -12.96
CA SER A 85 14.45 -7.96 -13.50
C SER A 85 15.09 -7.09 -12.41
N GLY A 86 14.71 -7.26 -11.14
CA GLY A 86 15.11 -6.38 -10.03
C GLY A 86 14.38 -5.03 -9.97
N ALA A 87 13.49 -4.75 -10.90
CA ALA A 87 12.74 -3.49 -10.92
C ALA A 87 11.79 -3.34 -9.72
N MET A 88 11.20 -4.45 -9.25
CA MET A 88 10.47 -4.50 -7.99
C MET A 88 11.34 -5.20 -6.95
N PRO A 89 11.78 -4.51 -5.88
CA PRO A 89 12.57 -5.14 -4.83
C PRO A 89 11.70 -6.04 -3.94
N SER A 90 12.32 -7.02 -3.29
CA SER A 90 11.67 -7.86 -2.27
C SER A 90 11.03 -7.02 -1.17
N GLN A 91 9.82 -7.35 -0.79
CA GLN A 91 9.07 -6.69 0.30
C GLN A 91 8.97 -7.56 1.56
N LYS A 92 9.65 -8.70 1.62
CA LYS A 92 9.52 -9.68 2.72
C LYS A 92 9.78 -9.11 4.12
N ARG A 93 10.57 -8.03 4.22
CA ARG A 93 10.84 -7.36 5.50
C ARG A 93 9.74 -6.40 5.95
N LYS A 94 8.85 -6.01 5.03
CA LYS A 94 7.79 -5.02 5.27
C LYS A 94 6.40 -5.63 5.40
N VAL A 95 6.22 -6.87 4.96
CA VAL A 95 4.93 -7.56 4.94
C VAL A 95 5.06 -8.99 5.47
N SER A 96 4.08 -9.40 6.27
CA SER A 96 3.91 -10.79 6.67
C SER A 96 3.15 -11.59 5.61
N GLU A 97 3.17 -12.92 5.71
CA GLU A 97 2.37 -13.79 4.84
C GLU A 97 0.87 -13.48 4.91
N LYS A 98 0.35 -13.24 6.12
CA LYS A 98 -1.05 -12.81 6.31
C LYS A 98 -1.34 -11.50 5.58
N GLU A 99 -0.47 -10.52 5.69
CA GLU A 99 -0.62 -9.22 5.02
C GLU A 99 -0.54 -9.34 3.50
N ILE A 100 0.32 -10.22 2.98
CA ILE A 100 0.38 -10.53 1.55
C ILE A 100 -0.97 -11.07 1.06
N ASN A 101 -1.57 -12.01 1.78
CA ASN A 101 -2.87 -12.56 1.44
C ASN A 101 -3.97 -11.48 1.46
N GLU A 102 -3.95 -10.57 2.42
CA GLU A 102 -4.90 -9.44 2.46
C GLU A 102 -4.69 -8.46 1.30
N ILE A 103 -3.45 -8.17 0.93
CA ILE A 103 -3.12 -7.35 -0.26
C ILE A 103 -3.66 -8.02 -1.53
N ILE A 104 -3.47 -9.32 -1.70
CA ILE A 104 -3.95 -10.06 -2.87
C ILE A 104 -5.47 -10.01 -2.94
N LYS A 105 -6.17 -10.25 -1.84
CA LYS A 105 -7.65 -10.12 -1.78
C LYS A 105 -8.12 -8.72 -2.22
N TYR A 106 -7.46 -7.68 -1.73
CA TYR A 106 -7.75 -6.30 -2.11
C TYR A 106 -7.54 -6.07 -3.62
N LEU A 107 -6.45 -6.56 -4.19
CA LEU A 107 -6.18 -6.43 -5.63
C LEU A 107 -7.21 -7.16 -6.46
N ARG A 108 -7.60 -8.38 -6.08
CA ARG A 108 -8.63 -9.17 -6.78
C ARG A 108 -10.00 -8.50 -6.73
N TYR A 109 -10.38 -7.99 -5.57
CA TYR A 109 -11.58 -7.18 -5.42
C TYR A 109 -11.56 -5.97 -6.37
N SER A 110 -10.47 -5.23 -6.38
CA SER A 110 -10.32 -4.04 -7.23
C SER A 110 -10.37 -4.37 -8.73
N GLN A 111 -9.80 -5.48 -9.14
CA GLN A 111 -9.90 -5.98 -10.52
C GLN A 111 -11.33 -6.35 -10.91
N LYS A 112 -12.06 -7.02 -10.01
CA LYS A 112 -13.49 -7.37 -10.22
C LYS A 112 -14.35 -6.12 -10.34
N GLU A 113 -14.18 -5.15 -9.44
CA GLU A 113 -14.91 -3.88 -9.48
C GLU A 113 -14.62 -3.07 -10.75
N ALA A 114 -13.44 -3.25 -11.33
CA ALA A 114 -13.09 -2.65 -12.63
C ALA A 114 -13.61 -3.45 -13.85
N GLY A 115 -14.37 -4.52 -13.64
CA GLY A 115 -14.94 -5.33 -14.72
C GLY A 115 -13.94 -6.18 -15.48
N LEU A 116 -12.82 -6.57 -14.84
CA LEU A 116 -11.73 -7.29 -15.50
C LEU A 116 -11.82 -8.82 -15.36
N THR A 117 -12.76 -9.33 -14.56
CA THR A 117 -12.97 -10.77 -14.27
C THR A 117 -14.35 -11.23 -14.67
#